data_b9305d9adec93d0e36d3fe6977555326
#
_entry.id   b9305d9adec93d0e36d3fe6977555326
#
_cell.length_a   1.000
_cell.length_b   1.000
_cell.length_c   1.000
_cell.angle_alpha   90.00
_cell.angle_beta   90.00
_cell.angle_gamma   90.00
#
_symmetry.space_group_name_H-M   'P 1'
#
loop_
_entity.id
_entity.type
_entity.pdbx_description
1 polymer ?
#
loop_
_entity_poly.entity_id
_entity_poly.type
_entity_poly.pdbx_seq_one_letter_code
_entity_poly.pdbx_strand_id
1 'polypeptide(L)'
;MTKQKAVVLFSGGRDSSFVALLLDSLGYDVTLVTANAGISPNSWKTAAKPAKILGFPHELVKVEKYIYEEAAKIAEKDGFPLNAIKHIHLKVIEAIAHKYHKTHTTIADGTRRDDRTPRLTYPEMQSLEDRYKISYVAPLLGFGHKAVNHLSDVMFEYDKIWTGKKPTAEYEIELRLVLEKRKKGIVKKIFPKNHFHSVVTKVKKR
;
A
#
# COMPACT_ATOMS: atom_id res chain seq x y z
N MET A 1 25.62 -5.86 -16.28
CA MET A 1 24.16 -5.76 -16.57
C MET A 1 23.58 -4.64 -15.73
N THR A 2 22.82 -3.71 -16.30
CA THR A 2 22.09 -2.70 -15.56
C THR A 2 21.01 -3.37 -14.72
N LYS A 3 20.94 -3.05 -13.43
CA LYS A 3 19.88 -3.55 -12.54
C LYS A 3 18.50 -3.13 -13.08
N GLN A 4 17.53 -4.03 -13.08
CA GLN A 4 16.14 -3.67 -13.36
C GLN A 4 15.60 -2.82 -12.21
N LYS A 5 14.76 -1.83 -12.53
CA LYS A 5 14.18 -0.92 -11.54
C LYS A 5 12.78 -1.36 -11.16
N ALA A 6 12.52 -1.41 -9.86
CA ALA A 6 11.21 -1.73 -9.32
C ALA A 6 10.68 -0.60 -8.43
N VAL A 7 9.39 -0.32 -8.58
CA VAL A 7 8.66 0.54 -7.64
C VAL A 7 7.86 -0.34 -6.69
N VAL A 8 7.99 -0.10 -5.39
CA VAL A 8 7.18 -0.79 -4.37
C VAL A 8 6.20 0.18 -3.76
N LEU A 9 4.89 -0.12 -3.87
CA LEU A 9 3.85 0.60 -3.14
C LEU A 9 4.05 0.39 -1.64
N PHE A 10 4.29 1.47 -0.92
CA PHE A 10 4.88 1.45 0.41
C PHE A 10 4.07 2.24 1.43
N SER A 11 3.64 1.56 2.49
CA SER A 11 2.95 2.16 3.64
C SER A 11 3.82 2.32 4.88
N GLY A 12 5.05 1.80 4.85
CA GLY A 12 5.92 1.69 6.03
C GLY A 12 5.61 0.47 6.91
N GLY A 13 4.64 -0.34 6.50
CA GLY A 13 4.24 -1.57 7.16
C GLY A 13 5.18 -2.75 6.87
N ARG A 14 5.00 -3.84 7.62
CA ARG A 14 5.81 -5.07 7.51
C ARG A 14 5.80 -5.65 6.11
N ASP A 15 4.61 -5.77 5.53
CA ASP A 15 4.40 -6.51 4.28
C ASP A 15 5.09 -5.79 3.11
N SER A 16 4.87 -4.49 2.97
CA SER A 16 5.55 -3.67 1.95
C SER A 16 7.07 -3.55 2.19
N SER A 17 7.50 -3.53 3.46
CA SER A 17 8.92 -3.55 3.80
C SER A 17 9.58 -4.88 3.43
N PHE A 18 8.88 -6.00 3.66
CA PHE A 18 9.36 -7.32 3.27
C PHE A 18 9.50 -7.44 1.74
N VAL A 19 8.50 -6.95 0.98
CA VAL A 19 8.57 -6.93 -0.49
C VAL A 19 9.75 -6.11 -0.98
N ALA A 20 10.01 -4.94 -0.38
CA ALA A 20 11.15 -4.10 -0.76
C ALA A 20 12.49 -4.83 -0.60
N LEU A 21 12.72 -5.47 0.56
CA LEU A 21 13.94 -6.25 0.81
C LEU A 21 14.03 -7.49 -0.07
N LEU A 22 12.91 -8.15 -0.37
CA LEU A 22 12.86 -9.30 -1.27
C LEU A 22 13.31 -8.90 -2.68
N LEU A 23 12.76 -7.83 -3.24
CA LEU A 23 13.13 -7.37 -4.58
C LEU A 23 14.59 -6.89 -4.65
N ASP A 24 15.08 -6.20 -3.63
CA ASP A 24 16.49 -5.84 -3.53
C ASP A 24 17.39 -7.09 -3.51
N SER A 25 17.03 -8.12 -2.73
CA SER A 25 17.77 -9.39 -2.69
C SER A 25 17.76 -10.16 -4.01
N LEU A 26 16.75 -9.93 -4.85
CA LEU A 26 16.65 -10.45 -6.22
C LEU A 26 17.38 -9.58 -7.25
N GLY A 27 18.05 -8.52 -6.81
CA GLY A 27 18.89 -7.68 -7.66
C GLY A 27 18.20 -6.48 -8.31
N TYR A 28 16.97 -6.14 -7.91
CA TYR A 28 16.31 -4.93 -8.38
C TYR A 28 16.89 -3.66 -7.72
N ASP A 29 16.86 -2.55 -8.47
CA ASP A 29 17.01 -1.20 -7.91
C ASP A 29 15.64 -0.70 -7.46
N VAL A 30 15.44 -0.65 -6.13
CA VAL A 30 14.12 -0.45 -5.53
C VAL A 30 13.86 1.00 -5.17
N THR A 31 12.74 1.55 -5.62
CA THR A 31 12.18 2.83 -5.20
C THR A 31 10.87 2.59 -4.43
N LEU A 32 10.77 3.10 -3.22
CA LEU A 32 9.54 3.05 -2.41
C LEU A 32 8.62 4.21 -2.78
N VAL A 33 7.33 3.95 -2.91
CA VAL A 33 6.35 4.97 -3.27
C VAL A 33 5.15 4.93 -2.36
N THR A 34 4.81 6.04 -1.75
CA THR A 34 3.56 6.23 -1.01
C THR A 34 2.61 7.11 -1.79
N ALA A 35 1.37 6.66 -1.97
CA ALA A 35 0.32 7.46 -2.60
C ALA A 35 -0.46 8.27 -1.56
N ASN A 36 -0.83 9.51 -1.92
CA ASN A 36 -1.62 10.38 -1.05
C ASN A 36 -2.44 11.37 -1.89
N ALA A 37 -3.72 11.56 -1.57
CA ALA A 37 -4.59 12.52 -2.24
C ALA A 37 -4.56 13.91 -1.61
N GLY A 38 -3.81 14.11 -0.53
CA GLY A 38 -3.77 15.38 0.20
C GLY A 38 -5.00 15.64 1.07
N ILE A 39 -5.84 14.64 1.29
CA ILE A 39 -6.96 14.68 2.23
C ILE A 39 -6.43 14.61 3.66
N SER A 40 -5.39 13.79 3.86
CA SER A 40 -4.56 13.75 5.05
C SER A 40 -3.11 14.12 4.69
N PRO A 41 -2.78 15.42 4.58
CA PRO A 41 -1.56 15.87 3.89
C PRO A 41 -0.24 15.41 4.50
N ASN A 42 -0.24 14.99 5.76
CA ASN A 42 0.95 14.54 6.48
C ASN A 42 1.00 13.01 6.73
N SER A 43 -0.04 12.26 6.38
CA SER A 43 -0.11 10.81 6.67
C SER A 43 1.01 10.03 5.99
N TRP A 44 1.37 10.38 4.75
CA TRP A 44 2.46 9.75 4.00
C TRP A 44 3.83 9.87 4.70
N LYS A 45 4.04 10.90 5.52
CA LYS A 45 5.30 11.09 6.27
C LYS A 45 5.58 9.96 7.25
N THR A 46 4.55 9.23 7.67
CA THR A 46 4.72 8.08 8.56
C THR A 46 5.48 6.93 7.89
N ALA A 47 5.48 6.85 6.56
CA ALA A 47 6.28 5.90 5.79
C ALA A 47 7.74 6.35 5.57
N ALA A 48 8.03 7.65 5.68
CA ALA A 48 9.37 8.17 5.41
C ALA A 48 10.44 7.65 6.38
N LYS A 49 10.11 7.51 7.68
CA LYS A 49 11.03 6.95 8.67
C LYS A 49 11.34 5.47 8.41
N PRO A 50 10.35 4.58 8.21
CA PRO A 50 10.59 3.21 7.76
C PRO A 50 11.42 3.11 6.48
N ALA A 51 11.15 3.94 5.47
CA ALA A 51 11.91 3.95 4.22
C ALA A 51 13.40 4.25 4.47
N LYS A 52 13.69 5.26 5.31
CA LYS A 52 15.07 5.58 5.73
C LYS A 52 15.74 4.42 6.49
N ILE A 53 14.99 3.72 7.34
CA ILE A 53 15.49 2.55 8.09
C ILE A 53 15.85 1.40 7.14
N LEU A 54 15.07 1.22 6.08
CA LEU A 54 15.32 0.21 5.04
C LEU A 54 16.46 0.61 4.09
N GLY A 55 16.81 1.90 4.00
CA GLY A 55 17.88 2.40 3.14
C GLY A 55 17.49 2.63 1.68
N PHE A 56 16.18 2.67 1.36
CA PHE A 56 15.69 2.88 0.00
C PHE A 56 15.23 4.32 -0.26
N PRO A 57 15.36 4.82 -1.51
CA PRO A 57 14.71 6.05 -1.95
C PRO A 57 13.20 5.98 -1.70
N HIS A 58 12.60 7.08 -1.25
CA HIS A 58 11.16 7.16 -0.98
C HIS A 58 10.55 8.38 -1.63
N GLU A 59 9.52 8.16 -2.44
CA GLU A 59 8.83 9.20 -3.17
C GLU A 59 7.33 9.24 -2.82
N LEU A 60 6.75 10.44 -2.93
CA LEU A 60 5.32 10.65 -2.87
C LEU A 60 4.73 10.67 -4.29
N VAL A 61 3.66 9.89 -4.50
CA VAL A 61 2.78 10.02 -5.67
C VAL A 61 1.48 10.67 -5.22
N LYS A 62 1.21 11.85 -5.76
CA LYS A 62 -0.10 12.50 -5.57
C LYS A 62 -1.12 11.82 -6.46
N VAL A 63 -2.27 11.49 -5.87
CA VAL A 63 -3.43 10.95 -6.58
C VAL A 63 -4.61 11.90 -6.45
N GLU A 64 -5.57 11.77 -7.36
CA GLU A 64 -6.71 12.67 -7.43
C GLU A 64 -7.72 12.40 -6.30
N LYS A 65 -8.25 13.48 -5.71
CA LYS A 65 -9.22 13.37 -4.60
C LYS A 65 -10.53 12.70 -5.00
N TYR A 66 -10.93 12.82 -6.28
CA TYR A 66 -12.17 12.22 -6.75
C TYR A 66 -12.17 10.68 -6.58
N ILE A 67 -11.01 10.02 -6.62
CA ILE A 67 -10.86 8.58 -6.37
C ILE A 67 -11.45 8.19 -5.01
N TYR A 68 -11.18 9.02 -4.00
CA TYR A 68 -11.70 8.80 -2.64
C TYR A 68 -13.18 9.16 -2.51
N GLU A 69 -13.68 10.13 -3.27
CA GLU A 69 -15.10 10.43 -3.34
C GLU A 69 -15.91 9.29 -3.99
N GLU A 70 -15.38 8.69 -5.06
CA GLU A 70 -15.95 7.50 -5.68
C GLU A 70 -15.92 6.30 -4.70
N ALA A 71 -14.79 6.06 -4.07
CA ALA A 71 -14.63 5.02 -3.08
C ALA A 71 -15.59 5.18 -1.88
N ALA A 72 -15.82 6.41 -1.44
CA ALA A 72 -16.78 6.68 -0.37
C ALA A 72 -18.22 6.33 -0.78
N LYS A 73 -18.63 6.63 -2.02
CA LYS A 73 -19.94 6.21 -2.55
C LYS A 73 -20.07 4.69 -2.60
N ILE A 74 -19.01 3.99 -3.01
CA ILE A 74 -18.96 2.52 -3.03
C ILE A 74 -19.13 1.98 -1.60
N ALA A 75 -18.37 2.50 -0.64
CA ALA A 75 -18.43 2.06 0.75
C ALA A 75 -19.80 2.34 1.41
N GLU A 76 -20.42 3.48 1.08
CA GLU A 76 -21.78 3.83 1.54
C GLU A 76 -22.84 2.88 0.98
N LYS A 77 -22.73 2.53 -0.31
CA LYS A 77 -23.66 1.60 -0.98
C LYS A 77 -23.51 0.18 -0.43
N ASP A 78 -22.28 -0.27 -0.27
CA ASP A 78 -21.98 -1.65 0.14
C ASP A 78 -22.16 -1.85 1.66
N GLY A 79 -22.13 -0.78 2.44
CA GLY A 79 -22.10 -0.85 3.92
C GLY A 79 -20.82 -1.44 4.48
N PHE A 80 -19.79 -1.61 3.64
CA PHE A 80 -18.51 -2.24 3.96
C PHE A 80 -17.37 -1.66 3.09
N PRO A 81 -16.10 -1.58 3.57
CA PRO A 81 -15.06 -0.82 2.88
C PRO A 81 -14.30 -1.62 1.79
N LEU A 82 -14.55 -2.92 1.63
CA LEU A 82 -13.72 -3.81 0.81
C LEU A 82 -13.59 -3.35 -0.64
N ASN A 83 -14.71 -3.14 -1.35
CA ASN A 83 -14.70 -2.72 -2.75
C ASN A 83 -14.17 -1.28 -2.90
N ALA A 84 -14.44 -0.42 -1.92
CA ALA A 84 -13.92 0.94 -1.89
C ALA A 84 -12.38 0.97 -1.80
N ILE A 85 -11.80 0.17 -0.91
CA ILE A 85 -10.34 0.07 -0.78
C ILE A 85 -9.74 -0.57 -2.04
N LYS A 86 -10.39 -1.59 -2.61
CA LYS A 86 -9.96 -2.18 -3.89
C LYS A 86 -9.95 -1.13 -5.02
N HIS A 87 -10.99 -0.32 -5.11
CA HIS A 87 -11.07 0.76 -6.10
C HIS A 87 -9.92 1.75 -5.96
N ILE A 88 -9.63 2.23 -4.73
CA ILE A 88 -8.50 3.13 -4.47
C ILE A 88 -7.18 2.45 -4.88
N HIS A 89 -6.98 1.20 -4.47
CA HIS A 89 -5.74 0.47 -4.76
C HIS A 89 -5.48 0.36 -6.27
N LEU A 90 -6.47 -0.05 -7.05
CA LEU A 90 -6.35 -0.13 -8.51
C LEU A 90 -5.98 1.24 -9.10
N LYS A 91 -6.66 2.32 -8.70
CA LYS A 91 -6.38 3.67 -9.18
C LYS A 91 -5.01 4.19 -8.78
N VAL A 92 -4.54 3.83 -7.60
CA VAL A 92 -3.18 4.14 -7.14
C VAL A 92 -2.13 3.40 -7.97
N ILE A 93 -2.31 2.10 -8.21
CA ILE A 93 -1.39 1.33 -9.05
C ILE A 93 -1.38 1.89 -10.48
N GLU A 94 -2.54 2.26 -11.06
CA GLU A 94 -2.61 2.94 -12.36
C GLU A 94 -1.82 4.25 -12.38
N ALA A 95 -1.95 5.08 -11.35
CA ALA A 95 -1.21 6.34 -11.25
C ALA A 95 0.32 6.12 -11.13
N ILE A 96 0.73 5.10 -10.37
CA ILE A 96 2.14 4.70 -10.25
C ILE A 96 2.65 4.20 -11.61
N ALA A 97 1.90 3.33 -12.28
CA ALA A 97 2.26 2.82 -13.60
C ALA A 97 2.42 3.95 -14.62
N HIS A 98 1.47 4.89 -14.64
CA HIS A 98 1.55 6.07 -15.50
C HIS A 98 2.81 6.91 -15.25
N LYS A 99 3.19 7.10 -13.99
CA LYS A 99 4.38 7.90 -13.63
C LYS A 99 5.69 7.20 -13.97
N TYR A 100 5.77 5.87 -13.75
CA TYR A 100 7.05 5.16 -13.73
C TYR A 100 7.32 4.26 -14.94
N HIS A 101 6.33 3.97 -15.80
CA HIS A 101 6.48 3.01 -16.92
C HIS A 101 7.65 3.26 -17.87
N LYS A 102 8.14 4.50 -17.99
CA LYS A 102 9.29 4.85 -18.83
C LYS A 102 10.64 4.61 -18.16
N THR A 103 10.68 4.43 -16.86
CA THR A 103 11.91 4.38 -16.07
C THR A 103 12.05 3.10 -15.25
N HIS A 104 10.95 2.42 -14.97
CA HIS A 104 10.88 1.20 -14.16
C HIS A 104 10.14 0.11 -14.92
N THR A 105 10.61 -1.13 -14.77
CA THR A 105 10.03 -2.29 -15.44
C THR A 105 9.02 -3.04 -14.59
N THR A 106 9.04 -2.82 -13.28
CA THR A 106 8.25 -3.59 -12.32
C THR A 106 7.59 -2.69 -11.29
N ILE A 107 6.31 -2.96 -11.01
CA ILE A 107 5.57 -2.39 -9.89
C ILE A 107 5.18 -3.52 -8.95
N ALA A 108 5.38 -3.34 -7.66
CA ALA A 108 5.08 -4.34 -6.66
C ALA A 108 4.27 -3.77 -5.49
N ASP A 109 3.51 -4.64 -4.84
CA ASP A 109 2.87 -4.36 -3.57
C ASP A 109 2.96 -5.51 -2.57
N GLY A 110 2.49 -5.25 -1.34
CA GLY A 110 2.53 -6.20 -0.23
C GLY A 110 1.28 -7.06 -0.07
N THR A 111 0.45 -7.22 -1.09
CA THR A 111 -0.76 -8.04 -1.01
C THR A 111 -0.44 -9.51 -0.77
N ARG A 112 -1.08 -10.10 0.26
CA ARG A 112 -0.91 -11.50 0.65
C ARG A 112 -2.05 -12.36 0.12
N ARG A 113 -1.84 -13.69 0.17
CA ARG A 113 -2.84 -14.68 -0.25
C ARG A 113 -4.19 -14.55 0.46
N ASP A 114 -4.16 -14.26 1.75
CA ASP A 114 -5.34 -14.21 2.62
C ASP A 114 -5.85 -12.78 2.90
N ASP A 115 -5.29 -11.77 2.22
CA ASP A 115 -5.85 -10.44 2.27
C ASP A 115 -7.21 -10.40 1.57
N ARG A 116 -8.18 -9.84 2.26
CA ARG A 116 -9.52 -9.62 1.69
C ARG A 116 -9.50 -8.47 0.70
N THR A 117 -8.67 -7.47 0.97
CA THR A 117 -8.45 -6.27 0.16
C THR A 117 -7.13 -5.60 0.60
N PRO A 118 -6.41 -4.89 -0.26
CA PRO A 118 -6.67 -4.77 -1.70
C PRO A 118 -6.14 -6.00 -2.46
N ARG A 119 -6.79 -6.38 -3.54
CA ARG A 119 -6.32 -7.45 -4.42
C ARG A 119 -6.78 -7.19 -5.84
N LEU A 120 -5.85 -7.13 -6.77
CA LEU A 120 -6.15 -7.09 -8.19
C LEU A 120 -6.52 -8.49 -8.70
N THR A 121 -7.49 -8.55 -9.60
CA THR A 121 -7.81 -9.76 -10.35
C THR A 121 -6.81 -9.96 -11.48
N TYR A 122 -6.69 -11.19 -11.99
CA TYR A 122 -5.81 -11.48 -13.12
C TYR A 122 -6.08 -10.59 -14.35
N PRO A 123 -7.34 -10.38 -14.81
CA PRO A 123 -7.60 -9.43 -15.91
C PRO A 123 -7.20 -7.98 -15.60
N GLU A 124 -7.34 -7.52 -14.36
CA GLU A 124 -6.88 -6.17 -13.96
C GLU A 124 -5.35 -6.06 -14.05
N MET A 125 -4.62 -7.10 -13.60
CA MET A 125 -3.16 -7.15 -13.72
C MET A 125 -2.72 -7.16 -15.18
N GLN A 126 -3.27 -8.04 -16.02
CA GLN A 126 -2.98 -8.09 -17.45
C GLN A 126 -3.26 -6.75 -18.16
N SER A 127 -4.42 -6.15 -17.90
CA SER A 127 -4.77 -4.85 -18.49
C SER A 127 -3.78 -3.75 -18.11
N LEU A 128 -3.28 -3.76 -16.87
CA LEU A 128 -2.27 -2.82 -16.39
C LEU A 128 -0.94 -3.03 -17.12
N GLU A 129 -0.47 -4.28 -17.19
CA GLU A 129 0.79 -4.66 -17.84
C GLU A 129 0.78 -4.33 -19.33
N ASP A 130 -0.33 -4.63 -20.01
CA ASP A 130 -0.49 -4.35 -21.45
C ASP A 130 -0.51 -2.85 -21.75
N ARG A 131 -1.19 -2.05 -20.94
CA ARG A 131 -1.30 -0.60 -21.16
C ARG A 131 0.01 0.13 -20.91
N TYR A 132 0.75 -0.26 -19.87
CA TYR A 132 1.93 0.47 -19.43
C TYR A 132 3.25 -0.22 -19.79
N LYS A 133 3.21 -1.44 -20.33
CA LYS A 133 4.41 -2.24 -20.67
C LYS A 133 5.35 -2.42 -19.47
N ILE A 134 4.76 -2.71 -18.32
CA ILE A 134 5.42 -3.01 -17.06
C ILE A 134 5.02 -4.40 -16.57
N SER A 135 5.74 -4.97 -15.63
CA SER A 135 5.29 -6.13 -14.87
C SER A 135 4.69 -5.69 -13.52
N TYR A 136 3.51 -6.21 -13.19
CA TYR A 136 2.95 -6.05 -11.85
C TYR A 136 3.16 -7.33 -11.05
N VAL A 137 3.74 -7.20 -9.87
CA VAL A 137 4.04 -8.34 -9.01
C VAL A 137 3.52 -8.12 -7.58
N ALA A 138 2.87 -9.14 -7.03
CA ALA A 138 2.51 -9.22 -5.63
C ALA A 138 3.20 -10.44 -5.01
N PRO A 139 4.48 -10.34 -4.60
CA PRO A 139 5.30 -11.49 -4.24
C PRO A 139 4.76 -12.29 -3.04
N LEU A 140 3.93 -11.66 -2.22
CA LEU A 140 3.35 -12.29 -1.03
C LEU A 140 2.06 -13.08 -1.30
N LEU A 141 1.55 -13.13 -2.53
CA LEU A 141 0.35 -13.92 -2.88
C LEU A 141 0.50 -15.43 -2.62
N GLY A 142 1.71 -15.94 -2.57
CA GLY A 142 2.00 -17.32 -2.14
C GLY A 142 1.93 -17.54 -0.63
N PHE A 143 1.89 -16.48 0.20
CA PHE A 143 2.02 -16.54 1.64
C PHE A 143 0.75 -16.05 2.34
N GLY A 144 0.30 -16.81 3.36
CA GLY A 144 -0.71 -16.34 4.29
C GLY A 144 -0.11 -15.50 5.42
N HIS A 145 -0.97 -14.78 6.16
CA HIS A 145 -0.53 -13.86 7.22
C HIS A 145 0.36 -14.51 8.30
N LYS A 146 0.15 -15.80 8.62
CA LYS A 146 0.99 -16.51 9.60
C LYS A 146 2.44 -16.62 9.15
N ALA A 147 2.66 -16.98 7.89
CA ALA A 147 4.00 -17.10 7.31
C ALA A 147 4.68 -15.73 7.20
N VAL A 148 3.97 -14.72 6.70
CA VAL A 148 4.51 -13.35 6.60
C VAL A 148 4.78 -12.76 7.98
N ASN A 149 3.94 -13.03 8.99
CA ASN A 149 4.19 -12.59 10.36
C ASN A 149 5.48 -13.20 10.89
N HIS A 150 5.66 -14.52 10.75
CA HIS A 150 6.89 -15.20 11.20
C HIS A 150 8.13 -14.61 10.53
N LEU A 151 8.13 -14.46 9.21
CA LEU A 151 9.24 -13.87 8.46
C LEU A 151 9.50 -12.41 8.89
N SER A 152 8.45 -11.64 9.07
CA SER A 152 8.56 -10.24 9.49
C SER A 152 9.08 -10.11 10.92
N ASP A 153 8.68 -11.00 11.84
CA ASP A 153 9.15 -11.01 13.23
C ASP A 153 10.65 -11.36 13.33
N VAL A 154 11.16 -12.17 12.38
CA VAL A 154 12.60 -12.43 12.25
C VAL A 154 13.35 -11.21 11.71
N MET A 155 12.77 -10.49 10.75
CA MET A 155 13.46 -9.42 10.01
C MET A 155 13.32 -8.03 10.62
N PHE A 156 12.22 -7.75 11.32
CA PHE A 156 11.87 -6.40 11.77
C PHE A 156 11.53 -6.31 13.25
N GLU A 157 11.79 -5.13 13.82
CA GLU A 157 11.02 -4.59 14.94
C GLU A 157 9.99 -3.62 14.36
N TYR A 158 8.76 -3.60 14.89
CA TYR A 158 7.69 -2.74 14.40
C TYR A 158 6.72 -2.36 15.50
N ASP A 159 6.16 -1.17 15.39
CA ASP A 159 5.08 -0.69 16.25
C ASP A 159 3.71 -1.09 15.69
N LYS A 160 2.75 -1.32 16.58
CA LYS A 160 1.34 -1.48 16.24
C LYS A 160 0.61 -0.17 16.47
N ILE A 161 0.15 0.45 15.40
CA ILE A 161 -0.64 1.68 15.45
C ILE A 161 -2.10 1.34 15.27
N TRP A 162 -2.89 1.52 16.31
CA TRP A 162 -4.34 1.33 16.25
C TRP A 162 -4.99 2.41 15.41
N THR A 163 -5.90 2.01 14.52
CA THR A 163 -6.63 2.92 13.63
C THR A 163 -7.34 4.03 14.42
N GLY A 164 -7.16 5.27 13.98
CA GLY A 164 -7.74 6.47 14.62
C GLY A 164 -6.92 7.06 15.77
N LYS A 165 -5.86 6.40 16.24
CA LYS A 165 -4.97 6.97 17.28
C LYS A 165 -3.84 7.83 16.72
N LYS A 166 -3.27 7.41 15.58
CA LYS A 166 -2.23 8.16 14.86
C LYS A 166 -2.46 7.98 13.35
N PRO A 167 -2.10 8.96 12.51
CA PRO A 167 -2.15 8.78 11.06
C PRO A 167 -1.14 7.69 10.64
N THR A 168 -1.52 6.92 9.62
CA THR A 168 -0.67 5.96 8.90
C THR A 168 -0.67 6.30 7.41
N ALA A 169 0.28 5.79 6.65
CA ALA A 169 0.41 6.08 5.23
C ALA A 169 -0.47 5.17 4.34
N GLU A 170 -1.61 4.73 4.86
CA GLU A 170 -2.51 3.82 4.17
C GLU A 170 -3.75 4.52 3.64
N TYR A 171 -4.35 3.99 2.58
CA TYR A 171 -5.56 4.52 1.93
C TYR A 171 -6.73 4.69 2.90
N GLU A 172 -6.85 3.80 3.87
CA GLU A 172 -7.95 3.77 4.82
C GLU A 172 -8.10 5.07 5.58
N ILE A 173 -6.99 5.74 5.91
CA ILE A 173 -7.02 7.03 6.62
C ILE A 173 -7.77 8.09 5.82
N GLU A 174 -7.42 8.26 4.55
CA GLU A 174 -8.04 9.28 3.69
C GLU A 174 -9.50 8.93 3.39
N LEU A 175 -9.80 7.64 3.14
CA LEU A 175 -11.17 7.18 2.93
C LEU A 175 -12.06 7.42 4.16
N ARG A 176 -11.56 7.15 5.37
CA ARG A 176 -12.28 7.42 6.63
C ARG A 176 -12.59 8.91 6.79
N LEU A 177 -11.67 9.80 6.45
CA LEU A 177 -11.88 11.24 6.53
C LEU A 177 -12.95 11.71 5.55
N VAL A 178 -12.95 11.22 4.31
CA VAL A 178 -13.99 11.53 3.32
C VAL A 178 -15.36 11.05 3.81
N LEU A 179 -15.46 9.81 4.24
CA LEU A 179 -16.70 9.22 4.73
C LEU A 179 -17.27 9.98 5.94
N GLU A 180 -16.43 10.31 6.92
CA GLU A 180 -16.87 11.02 8.12
C GLU A 180 -17.33 12.46 7.81
N LYS A 181 -16.69 13.13 6.81
CA LYS A 181 -17.13 14.43 6.30
C LYS A 181 -18.48 14.35 5.59
N ARG A 182 -18.73 13.28 4.84
CA ARG A 182 -20.00 13.06 4.13
C ARG A 182 -21.14 12.72 5.08
N LYS A 183 -20.88 11.87 6.06
CA LYS A 183 -21.89 11.46 7.06
C LYS A 183 -21.22 11.15 8.38
N LYS A 184 -21.42 12.01 9.37
CA LYS A 184 -20.89 11.86 10.73
C LYS A 184 -21.25 10.50 11.34
N GLY A 185 -20.29 9.79 11.86
CA GLY A 185 -20.45 8.48 12.52
C GLY A 185 -20.54 7.28 11.58
N ILE A 186 -20.48 7.48 10.24
CA ILE A 186 -20.57 6.37 9.27
C ILE A 186 -19.38 5.44 9.35
N VAL A 187 -18.20 5.97 9.65
CA VAL A 187 -16.95 5.18 9.75
C VAL A 187 -17.07 4.08 10.80
N LYS A 188 -17.73 4.34 11.93
CA LYS A 188 -17.97 3.34 12.98
C LYS A 188 -18.88 2.19 12.54
N LYS A 189 -19.72 2.40 11.51
CA LYS A 189 -20.64 1.40 10.96
C LYS A 189 -19.99 0.56 9.88
N ILE A 190 -19.14 1.17 9.04
CA ILE A 190 -18.53 0.56 7.85
C ILE A 190 -17.26 -0.19 8.19
N PHE A 191 -16.41 0.37 9.07
CA PHE A 191 -15.10 -0.20 9.37
C PHE A 191 -15.08 -1.04 10.66
N PRO A 192 -14.23 -2.08 10.73
CA PRO A 192 -14.02 -2.85 11.94
C PRO A 192 -13.54 -1.96 13.10
N LYS A 193 -14.00 -2.27 14.32
CA LYS A 193 -13.65 -1.50 15.53
C LYS A 193 -12.19 -1.66 15.95
N ASN A 194 -11.63 -2.86 15.76
CA ASN A 194 -10.30 -3.23 16.22
C ASN A 194 -9.42 -3.58 15.00
N HIS A 195 -8.75 -2.57 14.48
CA HIS A 195 -7.77 -2.74 13.42
C HIS A 195 -6.49 -1.99 13.77
N PHE A 196 -5.35 -2.56 13.46
CA PHE A 196 -4.05 -1.91 13.64
C PHE A 196 -3.19 -2.08 12.39
N HIS A 197 -2.33 -1.10 12.18
CA HIS A 197 -1.30 -1.11 11.15
C HIS A 197 0.06 -1.31 11.80
N SER A 198 0.94 -2.06 11.16
CA SER A 198 2.33 -2.17 11.55
C SER A 198 3.13 -1.02 10.95
N VAL A 199 4.12 -0.51 11.70
CA VAL A 199 5.11 0.45 11.18
C VAL A 199 6.48 -0.05 11.59
N VAL A 200 7.35 -0.29 10.62
CA VAL A 200 8.71 -0.81 10.85
C VAL A 200 9.56 0.25 11.54
N THR A 201 10.19 -0.14 12.64
CA THR A 201 11.04 0.73 13.45
C THR A 201 12.51 0.37 13.40
N LYS A 202 12.83 -0.87 12.98
CA LYS A 202 14.21 -1.34 12.85
C LYS A 202 14.28 -2.59 11.96
N VAL A 203 15.34 -2.72 11.18
CA VAL A 203 15.74 -3.97 10.53
C VAL A 203 16.67 -4.72 11.47
N LYS A 204 16.36 -5.96 11.80
CA LYS A 204 17.21 -6.82 12.63
C LYS A 204 18.39 -7.27 11.77
N LYS A 205 19.60 -7.12 12.30
CA LYS A 205 20.79 -7.70 11.67
C LYS A 205 20.68 -9.23 11.72
N ARG A 206 20.92 -9.87 10.60
CA ARG A 206 21.19 -11.33 10.55
C ARG A 206 22.55 -11.63 11.13
#